data_25316c4934782e90d4d49d8886017e7d
#
_entry.id   25316c4934782e90d4d49d8886017e7d
#
_cell.length_a   1.000
_cell.length_b   1.000
_cell.length_c   1.000
_cell.angle_alpha   90.00
_cell.angle_beta   90.00
_cell.angle_gamma   90.00
#
_symmetry.space_group_name_H-M   'P 1'
#
loop_
_entity.id
_entity.type
_entity.pdbx_description
1 polymer ?
#
loop_
_entity_poly.entity_id
_entity_poly.type
_entity_poly.pdbx_seq_one_letter_code
_entity_poly.pdbx_strand_id
1 'polypeptide(L)'
;MMLRAVLLLSLACAALPAQQVTELQIGTWNLEFLGADPKYRRDTPPRSDEDYQQIGAYVKELGVAALAVQEICGSAALEKVAAAAGPTWRAVLGTSGQWTDGKTQQGVGFLYDEARLELLHCEELLDFPAELDGVNVFHRKPVTACFRHRATGADFRAVVVHLKAGRKDRDLQKRRAEAGKLREWIGALQRRRGEDPDIVLLGDFNSTYGDDPERLLEQGGALQYLEHEEARPTILWFDDPIDQMAVGRGFDELRGSALTSHAVRGEQERLRFRKTYSDHFPCTATLRLRGDDDEAATFSKGPRSQWLPVTTRGESQAKAARWPLPVGAEVVVTLRGGEQPLRYEGVLSKPLPEERGWVVLDVQGRSFAFPMVSVQSIFERR
;
A
#
# COMPACT_ATOMS: atom_id res chain seq x y z
N MET A 1 7.86 12.07 79.46
CA MET A 1 7.08 11.21 78.56
C MET A 1 6.84 11.94 77.25
N MET A 2 7.63 11.66 76.22
CA MET A 2 7.45 12.24 74.89
C MET A 2 6.74 11.23 74.00
N LEU A 3 5.54 11.61 73.55
CA LEU A 3 4.74 10.82 72.58
C LEU A 3 5.27 11.08 71.17
N ARG A 4 5.83 10.07 70.50
CA ARG A 4 6.20 10.14 69.07
C ARG A 4 4.97 9.75 68.27
N ALA A 5 4.41 10.70 67.53
CA ALA A 5 3.40 10.47 66.51
C ALA A 5 4.06 9.88 65.26
N VAL A 6 3.70 8.66 64.89
CA VAL A 6 4.10 8.02 63.61
C VAL A 6 3.05 8.37 62.57
N LEU A 7 3.46 9.19 61.60
CA LEU A 7 2.64 9.55 60.44
C LEU A 7 2.76 8.43 59.38
N LEU A 8 1.70 7.62 59.25
CA LEU A 8 1.57 6.62 58.14
C LEU A 8 1.13 7.38 56.88
N LEU A 9 2.07 7.59 55.95
CA LEU A 9 1.72 7.97 54.60
C LEU A 9 1.21 6.77 53.81
N SER A 10 -0.10 6.69 53.58
CA SER A 10 -0.69 5.75 52.63
C SER A 10 -0.45 6.26 51.20
N LEU A 11 0.49 5.65 50.48
CA LEU A 11 0.60 5.77 49.04
C LEU A 11 -0.64 5.11 48.41
N ALA A 12 -1.59 5.93 47.95
CA ALA A 12 -2.62 5.48 47.04
C ALA A 12 -1.97 5.27 45.66
N CYS A 13 -1.63 4.05 45.31
CA CYS A 13 -1.34 3.67 43.92
C CYS A 13 -2.64 3.87 43.12
N ALA A 14 -2.77 4.99 42.43
CA ALA A 14 -3.79 5.14 41.40
C ALA A 14 -3.46 4.14 40.31
N ALA A 15 -4.26 3.06 40.19
CA ALA A 15 -4.18 2.16 39.06
C ALA A 15 -4.52 3.00 37.79
N LEU A 16 -3.55 3.17 36.90
CA LEU A 16 -3.81 3.73 35.57
C LEU A 16 -4.86 2.84 34.89
N PRO A 17 -5.89 3.42 34.28
CA PRO A 17 -6.87 2.64 33.55
C PRO A 17 -6.14 1.82 32.47
N ALA A 18 -6.40 0.53 32.42
CA ALA A 18 -5.86 -0.34 31.37
C ALA A 18 -6.25 0.27 30.03
N GLN A 19 -5.27 0.57 29.20
CA GLN A 19 -5.48 1.16 27.88
C GLN A 19 -6.32 0.17 27.04
N GLN A 20 -7.47 0.64 26.56
CA GLN A 20 -8.41 -0.21 25.81
C GLN A 20 -7.77 -0.64 24.50
N VAL A 21 -7.70 -1.93 24.23
CA VAL A 21 -7.24 -2.48 22.95
C VAL A 21 -8.29 -2.19 21.88
N THR A 22 -7.87 -1.59 20.77
CA THR A 22 -8.70 -1.38 19.60
C THR A 22 -8.25 -2.35 18.51
N GLU A 23 -9.19 -3.14 17.98
CA GLU A 23 -8.91 -4.04 16.88
C GLU A 23 -9.09 -3.32 15.54
N LEU A 24 -8.12 -3.47 14.66
CA LEU A 24 -8.11 -2.94 13.31
C LEU A 24 -7.71 -4.03 12.33
N GLN A 25 -8.52 -4.29 11.31
CA GLN A 25 -8.16 -5.25 10.27
C GLN A 25 -7.44 -4.57 9.12
N ILE A 26 -6.39 -5.24 8.61
CA ILE A 26 -5.74 -4.94 7.33
C ILE A 26 -5.77 -6.17 6.44
N GLY A 27 -5.61 -5.99 5.12
CA GLY A 27 -5.70 -7.11 4.21
C GLY A 27 -4.85 -6.95 2.95
N THR A 28 -4.82 -8.04 2.16
CA THR A 28 -4.26 -8.07 0.81
C THR A 28 -5.19 -8.83 -0.13
N TRP A 29 -5.27 -8.38 -1.39
CA TRP A 29 -6.09 -9.02 -2.41
C TRP A 29 -5.58 -8.73 -3.82
N ASN A 30 -5.21 -9.77 -4.55
CA ASN A 30 -4.99 -9.69 -6.00
C ASN A 30 -6.36 -9.64 -6.70
N LEU A 31 -6.60 -8.60 -7.53
CA LEU A 31 -7.89 -8.34 -8.16
C LEU A 31 -7.98 -8.77 -9.63
N GLU A 32 -7.13 -9.71 -10.04
CA GLU A 32 -7.13 -10.32 -11.37
C GLU A 32 -7.39 -9.31 -12.50
N PHE A 33 -6.33 -8.61 -12.92
CA PHE A 33 -6.40 -7.63 -14.02
C PHE A 33 -7.56 -6.61 -13.91
N LEU A 34 -7.78 -6.03 -12.73
CA LEU A 34 -8.84 -5.05 -12.51
C LEU A 34 -8.70 -3.86 -13.47
N GLY A 35 -9.67 -3.68 -14.37
CA GLY A 35 -9.70 -2.59 -15.35
C GLY A 35 -9.02 -2.89 -16.68
N ALA A 36 -8.47 -4.10 -16.87
CA ALA A 36 -7.87 -4.49 -18.13
C ALA A 36 -8.90 -4.83 -19.23
N ASP A 37 -8.41 -4.90 -20.46
CA ASP A 37 -9.13 -5.49 -21.58
C ASP A 37 -9.56 -6.93 -21.22
N PRO A 38 -10.80 -7.34 -21.52
CA PRO A 38 -11.35 -8.66 -21.19
C PRO A 38 -10.48 -9.85 -21.62
N LYS A 39 -9.68 -9.70 -22.67
CA LYS A 39 -8.77 -10.76 -23.14
C LYS A 39 -7.75 -11.25 -22.10
N TYR A 40 -7.48 -10.44 -21.06
CA TYR A 40 -6.55 -10.80 -19.98
C TYR A 40 -7.20 -11.68 -18.90
N ARG A 41 -8.53 -11.62 -18.77
CA ARG A 41 -9.31 -12.50 -17.89
C ARG A 41 -9.97 -13.61 -18.71
N ARG A 42 -9.18 -14.56 -19.15
CA ARG A 42 -9.65 -15.67 -19.97
C ARG A 42 -10.80 -16.41 -19.29
N ASP A 43 -11.77 -16.83 -20.09
CA ASP A 43 -12.93 -17.63 -19.64
C ASP A 43 -13.86 -16.93 -18.63
N THR A 44 -13.74 -15.60 -18.48
CA THR A 44 -14.65 -14.77 -17.71
C THR A 44 -15.20 -13.62 -18.57
N PRO A 45 -16.46 -13.20 -18.35
CA PRO A 45 -16.97 -12.01 -19.02
C PRO A 45 -16.19 -10.76 -18.62
N PRO A 46 -16.24 -9.68 -19.44
CA PRO A 46 -15.76 -8.37 -19.04
C PRO A 46 -16.44 -7.94 -17.73
N ARG A 47 -15.68 -7.29 -16.85
CA ARG A 47 -16.27 -6.69 -15.65
C ARG A 47 -17.25 -5.57 -16.02
N SER A 48 -18.45 -5.67 -15.50
CA SER A 48 -19.50 -4.66 -15.57
C SER A 48 -19.32 -3.62 -14.46
N ASP A 49 -20.07 -2.51 -14.53
CA ASP A 49 -20.12 -1.56 -13.41
C ASP A 49 -20.70 -2.20 -12.15
N GLU A 50 -21.61 -3.18 -12.29
CA GLU A 50 -22.15 -3.98 -11.17
C GLU A 50 -21.04 -4.78 -10.47
N ASP A 51 -20.11 -5.39 -11.22
CA ASP A 51 -18.98 -6.12 -10.62
C ASP A 51 -18.10 -5.19 -9.76
N TYR A 52 -17.85 -3.94 -10.22
CA TYR A 52 -17.12 -2.96 -9.41
C TYR A 52 -17.88 -2.58 -8.13
N GLN A 53 -19.23 -2.48 -8.20
CA GLN A 53 -20.06 -2.24 -7.02
C GLN A 53 -19.98 -3.42 -6.04
N GLN A 54 -20.03 -4.65 -6.54
CA GLN A 54 -19.94 -5.86 -5.72
C GLN A 54 -18.55 -6.02 -5.10
N ILE A 55 -17.46 -5.74 -5.85
CA ILE A 55 -16.10 -5.76 -5.31
C ILE A 55 -15.97 -4.73 -4.18
N GLY A 56 -16.46 -3.49 -4.38
CA GLY A 56 -16.40 -2.45 -3.35
C GLY A 56 -17.24 -2.79 -2.11
N ALA A 57 -18.44 -3.35 -2.32
CA ALA A 57 -19.27 -3.83 -1.21
C ALA A 57 -18.57 -4.94 -0.41
N TYR A 58 -17.91 -5.86 -1.10
CA TYR A 58 -17.16 -6.95 -0.46
C TYR A 58 -15.93 -6.42 0.29
N VAL A 59 -15.20 -5.44 -0.25
CA VAL A 59 -14.12 -4.74 0.48
C VAL A 59 -14.63 -4.14 1.80
N LYS A 60 -15.82 -3.53 1.78
CA LYS A 60 -16.45 -3.02 2.99
C LYS A 60 -16.85 -4.13 3.97
N GLU A 61 -17.38 -5.25 3.47
CA GLU A 61 -17.79 -6.41 4.27
C GLU A 61 -16.59 -7.08 4.97
N LEU A 62 -15.41 -7.10 4.34
CA LEU A 62 -14.16 -7.58 4.96
C LEU A 62 -13.79 -6.82 6.22
N GLY A 63 -14.33 -5.62 6.47
CA GLY A 63 -14.07 -4.83 7.66
C GLY A 63 -12.67 -4.25 7.76
N VAL A 64 -11.84 -4.39 6.72
CA VAL A 64 -10.46 -3.88 6.69
C VAL A 64 -10.43 -2.35 6.70
N ALA A 65 -9.40 -1.78 7.32
CA ALA A 65 -9.13 -0.35 7.25
C ALA A 65 -8.18 0.01 6.10
N ALA A 66 -7.29 -0.92 5.74
CA ALA A 66 -6.44 -0.86 4.56
C ALA A 66 -6.39 -2.22 3.88
N LEU A 67 -6.41 -2.21 2.55
CA LEU A 67 -6.29 -3.38 1.69
C LEU A 67 -5.21 -3.12 0.64
N ALA A 68 -4.12 -3.89 0.72
CA ALA A 68 -3.11 -3.92 -0.33
C ALA A 68 -3.68 -4.66 -1.55
N VAL A 69 -3.56 -4.08 -2.73
CA VAL A 69 -4.16 -4.62 -3.95
C VAL A 69 -3.12 -4.85 -5.03
N GLN A 70 -3.31 -5.92 -5.81
CA GLN A 70 -2.42 -6.31 -6.89
C GLN A 70 -3.24 -6.48 -8.18
N GLU A 71 -2.53 -6.48 -9.32
CA GLU A 71 -3.08 -6.59 -10.67
C GLU A 71 -4.07 -5.50 -11.07
N ILE A 72 -3.76 -4.28 -10.69
CA ILE A 72 -4.58 -3.12 -11.03
C ILE A 72 -4.13 -2.53 -12.36
N CYS A 73 -5.05 -2.44 -13.31
CA CYS A 73 -4.78 -2.00 -14.69
C CYS A 73 -5.22 -0.56 -14.96
N GLY A 74 -5.17 0.28 -13.94
CA GLY A 74 -5.44 1.72 -14.02
C GLY A 74 -6.14 2.27 -12.80
N SER A 75 -5.85 3.52 -12.47
CA SER A 75 -6.39 4.18 -11.28
C SER A 75 -7.92 4.28 -11.32
N ALA A 76 -8.49 4.58 -12.50
CA ALA A 76 -9.94 4.70 -12.66
C ALA A 76 -10.73 3.44 -12.24
N ALA A 77 -10.16 2.25 -12.48
CA ALA A 77 -10.78 1.00 -12.06
C ALA A 77 -10.76 0.85 -10.53
N LEU A 78 -9.62 1.17 -9.90
CA LEU A 78 -9.48 1.11 -8.45
C LEU A 78 -10.35 2.17 -7.75
N GLU A 79 -10.49 3.36 -8.35
CA GLU A 79 -11.37 4.43 -7.88
C GLU A 79 -12.85 4.02 -7.88
N LYS A 80 -13.30 3.28 -8.90
CA LYS A 80 -14.66 2.72 -8.92
C LYS A 80 -14.89 1.80 -7.71
N VAL A 81 -13.94 0.94 -7.39
CA VAL A 81 -14.02 0.07 -6.21
C VAL A 81 -14.02 0.88 -4.92
N ALA A 82 -13.13 1.88 -4.78
CA ALA A 82 -13.11 2.76 -3.61
C ALA A 82 -14.45 3.49 -3.43
N ALA A 83 -15.00 4.04 -4.52
CA ALA A 83 -16.30 4.72 -4.49
C ALA A 83 -17.43 3.79 -4.06
N ALA A 84 -17.42 2.53 -4.50
CA ALA A 84 -18.40 1.52 -4.14
C ALA A 84 -18.25 1.05 -2.68
N ALA A 85 -17.04 0.97 -2.15
CA ALA A 85 -16.78 0.64 -0.75
C ALA A 85 -17.31 1.73 0.21
N GLY A 86 -17.32 3.00 -0.21
CA GLY A 86 -17.95 4.07 0.57
C GLY A 86 -17.33 5.45 0.38
N PRO A 87 -17.95 6.49 0.98
CA PRO A 87 -17.53 7.89 0.79
C PRO A 87 -16.15 8.21 1.41
N THR A 88 -15.72 7.43 2.39
CA THR A 88 -14.44 7.63 3.10
C THR A 88 -13.31 6.78 2.54
N TRP A 89 -13.60 5.93 1.55
CA TRP A 89 -12.58 5.09 0.92
C TRP A 89 -11.76 5.86 -0.10
N ARG A 90 -10.46 5.60 -0.09
CA ARG A 90 -9.48 6.22 -0.97
C ARG A 90 -8.63 5.14 -1.64
N ALA A 91 -8.06 5.49 -2.79
CA ALA A 91 -7.19 4.62 -3.56
C ALA A 91 -5.85 5.30 -3.82
N VAL A 92 -4.77 4.52 -3.77
CA VAL A 92 -3.44 4.89 -4.26
C VAL A 92 -2.92 3.75 -5.11
N LEU A 93 -2.27 4.07 -6.23
CA LEU A 93 -1.78 3.09 -7.19
C LEU A 93 -0.39 3.47 -7.67
N GLY A 94 0.53 2.52 -7.69
CA GLY A 94 1.84 2.66 -8.30
C GLY A 94 1.76 2.86 -9.83
N THR A 95 2.82 3.40 -10.40
CA THR A 95 2.90 3.74 -11.84
C THR A 95 3.63 2.68 -12.66
N SER A 96 4.34 1.76 -12.02
CA SER A 96 5.08 0.67 -12.66
C SER A 96 4.18 -0.51 -13.06
N GLY A 97 4.77 -1.54 -13.63
CA GLY A 97 4.06 -2.74 -14.05
C GLY A 97 3.51 -2.65 -15.48
N GLN A 98 4.05 -1.78 -16.32
CA GLN A 98 3.66 -1.68 -17.72
C GLN A 98 4.03 -2.95 -18.49
N TRP A 99 3.08 -3.50 -19.24
CA TRP A 99 3.31 -4.63 -20.11
C TRP A 99 4.01 -4.23 -21.40
N THR A 100 4.53 -5.20 -22.14
CA THR A 100 5.21 -5.00 -23.42
C THR A 100 4.32 -4.37 -24.50
N ASP A 101 2.99 -4.44 -24.34
CA ASP A 101 2.03 -3.77 -25.21
C ASP A 101 1.99 -2.24 -24.99
N GLY A 102 2.64 -1.74 -23.94
CA GLY A 102 2.67 -0.33 -23.55
C GLY A 102 1.31 0.26 -23.15
N LYS A 103 0.27 -0.56 -23.07
CA LYS A 103 -1.13 -0.15 -22.78
C LYS A 103 -1.67 -0.73 -21.49
N THR A 104 -1.23 -1.94 -21.14
CA THR A 104 -1.72 -2.64 -19.97
C THR A 104 -0.75 -2.47 -18.83
N GLN A 105 -1.24 -1.94 -17.72
CA GLN A 105 -0.54 -1.89 -16.45
C GLN A 105 -1.01 -3.06 -15.59
N GLN A 106 -0.12 -3.61 -14.77
CA GLN A 106 -0.43 -4.58 -13.72
C GLN A 106 0.16 -4.05 -12.41
N GLY A 107 -0.40 -2.94 -11.93
CA GLY A 107 0.13 -2.21 -10.79
C GLY A 107 -0.24 -2.81 -9.44
N VAL A 108 0.41 -2.29 -8.41
CA VAL A 108 0.11 -2.57 -7.00
C VAL A 108 -0.20 -1.27 -6.27
N GLY A 109 -1.00 -1.33 -5.22
CA GLY A 109 -1.42 -0.13 -4.49
C GLY A 109 -2.24 -0.45 -3.24
N PHE A 110 -2.99 0.51 -2.77
CA PHE A 110 -3.84 0.38 -1.59
C PHE A 110 -5.22 0.97 -1.81
N LEU A 111 -6.22 0.33 -1.20
CA LEU A 111 -7.49 0.91 -0.81
C LEU A 111 -7.46 1.12 0.69
N TYR A 112 -7.96 2.25 1.20
CA TYR A 112 -8.03 2.49 2.64
C TYR A 112 -9.21 3.39 3.02
N ASP A 113 -9.69 3.23 4.23
CA ASP A 113 -10.77 4.04 4.80
C ASP A 113 -10.18 5.23 5.58
N GLU A 114 -10.24 6.42 5.00
CA GLU A 114 -9.72 7.65 5.62
C GLU A 114 -10.44 8.05 6.90
N ALA A 115 -11.63 7.52 7.17
CA ALA A 115 -12.30 7.74 8.45
C ALA A 115 -11.58 7.01 9.61
N ARG A 116 -10.88 5.94 9.32
CA ARG A 116 -10.15 5.10 10.29
C ARG A 116 -8.65 5.35 10.27
N LEU A 117 -8.08 5.60 9.09
CA LEU A 117 -6.64 5.77 8.87
C LEU A 117 -6.32 7.13 8.25
N GLU A 118 -5.31 7.78 8.76
CA GLU A 118 -4.66 8.92 8.12
C GLU A 118 -3.48 8.41 7.29
N LEU A 119 -3.42 8.76 6.01
CA LEU A 119 -2.27 8.47 5.18
C LEU A 119 -1.20 9.54 5.38
N LEU A 120 -0.13 9.20 6.10
CA LEU A 120 0.98 10.09 6.40
C LEU A 120 1.94 10.24 5.23
N HIS A 121 2.19 9.13 4.52
CA HIS A 121 3.09 9.07 3.38
C HIS A 121 2.73 7.89 2.49
N CYS A 122 2.86 8.05 1.17
CA CYS A 122 2.75 6.97 0.22
C CYS A 122 3.71 7.19 -0.94
N GLU A 123 4.50 6.18 -1.26
CA GLU A 123 5.49 6.26 -2.34
C GLU A 123 5.64 4.94 -3.07
N GLU A 124 5.99 5.01 -4.34
CA GLU A 124 6.46 3.88 -5.12
C GLU A 124 7.99 3.81 -5.03
N LEU A 125 8.55 2.64 -4.73
CA LEU A 125 9.98 2.43 -4.53
C LEU A 125 10.70 2.34 -5.88
N LEU A 126 10.79 3.46 -6.58
CA LEU A 126 11.35 3.54 -7.94
C LEU A 126 12.84 3.17 -8.01
N ASP A 127 13.56 3.28 -6.89
CA ASP A 127 14.97 2.89 -6.80
C ASP A 127 15.19 1.37 -6.71
N PHE A 128 14.11 0.61 -6.54
CA PHE A 128 14.25 -0.83 -6.69
C PHE A 128 14.71 -1.15 -8.11
N PRO A 129 15.76 -1.96 -8.27
CA PRO A 129 16.36 -2.19 -9.58
C PRO A 129 15.37 -2.87 -10.54
N ALA A 130 15.53 -2.64 -11.83
CA ALA A 130 14.84 -3.44 -12.87
C ALA A 130 15.61 -4.73 -13.16
N GLU A 131 16.89 -4.81 -12.78
CA GLU A 131 17.75 -5.95 -12.98
C GLU A 131 18.70 -6.15 -11.77
N LEU A 132 18.90 -7.39 -11.36
CA LEU A 132 19.86 -7.82 -10.35
C LEU A 132 20.63 -9.01 -10.90
N ASP A 133 21.96 -8.92 -10.97
CA ASP A 133 22.86 -9.97 -11.45
C ASP A 133 22.44 -10.61 -12.78
N GLY A 134 22.01 -9.77 -13.75
CA GLY A 134 21.54 -10.23 -15.05
C GLY A 134 20.10 -10.78 -15.06
N VAL A 135 19.40 -10.70 -13.93
CA VAL A 135 18.02 -11.16 -13.78
C VAL A 135 17.06 -9.98 -13.71
N ASN A 136 16.12 -9.87 -14.64
CA ASN A 136 15.08 -8.85 -14.61
C ASN A 136 14.13 -9.09 -13.42
N VAL A 137 14.01 -8.09 -12.55
CA VAL A 137 13.25 -8.12 -11.30
C VAL A 137 12.33 -6.91 -11.19
N PHE A 138 11.42 -6.94 -10.24
CA PHE A 138 10.52 -5.83 -9.92
C PHE A 138 9.90 -5.18 -11.15
N HIS A 139 9.30 -5.98 -12.01
CA HIS A 139 8.45 -5.46 -13.08
C HIS A 139 7.39 -4.49 -12.52
N ARG A 140 6.87 -4.82 -11.35
CA ARG A 140 6.04 -3.98 -10.49
C ARG A 140 6.88 -3.55 -9.30
N LYS A 141 7.14 -2.25 -9.19
CA LYS A 141 7.87 -1.70 -8.03
C LYS A 141 6.97 -1.78 -6.81
N PRO A 142 7.51 -2.13 -5.63
CA PRO A 142 6.73 -2.08 -4.40
C PRO A 142 6.19 -0.67 -4.13
N VAL A 143 5.00 -0.60 -3.58
CA VAL A 143 4.43 0.64 -3.07
C VAL A 143 4.40 0.56 -1.54
N THR A 144 4.84 1.61 -0.87
CA THR A 144 4.78 1.73 0.59
C THR A 144 3.84 2.85 1.00
N ALA A 145 3.02 2.60 2.00
CA ALA A 145 2.11 3.56 2.61
C ALA A 145 2.30 3.56 4.12
N CYS A 146 2.42 4.75 4.71
CA CYS A 146 2.52 4.94 6.15
C CYS A 146 1.19 5.46 6.65
N PHE A 147 0.54 4.70 7.51
CA PHE A 147 -0.77 4.98 8.03
C PHE A 147 -0.71 5.28 9.53
N ARG A 148 -1.58 6.19 9.99
CA ARG A 148 -1.86 6.41 11.41
C ARG A 148 -3.32 6.08 11.71
N HIS A 149 -3.56 5.25 12.71
CA HIS A 149 -4.90 4.98 13.18
C HIS A 149 -5.43 6.18 13.96
N ARG A 150 -6.53 6.79 13.46
CA ARG A 150 -7.05 8.06 13.98
C ARG A 150 -7.48 8.02 15.44
N ALA A 151 -7.96 6.88 15.91
CA ALA A 151 -8.50 6.77 17.27
C ALA A 151 -7.42 6.54 18.33
N THR A 152 -6.34 5.81 18.00
CA THR A 152 -5.29 5.45 18.97
C THR A 152 -4.00 6.25 18.77
N GLY A 153 -3.78 6.80 17.58
CA GLY A 153 -2.53 7.46 17.22
C GLY A 153 -1.45 6.49 16.71
N ALA A 154 -1.60 5.18 16.92
CA ALA A 154 -0.65 4.17 16.45
C ALA A 154 -0.45 4.29 14.94
N ASP A 155 0.79 4.25 14.51
CA ASP A 155 1.12 4.31 13.09
C ASP A 155 1.98 3.11 12.63
N PHE A 156 2.04 2.87 11.34
CA PHE A 156 2.74 1.74 10.76
C PHE A 156 3.03 1.95 9.28
N ARG A 157 4.03 1.25 8.77
CA ARG A 157 4.38 1.18 7.35
C ARG A 157 3.89 -0.12 6.72
N ALA A 158 2.98 -0.04 5.75
CA ALA A 158 2.59 -1.15 4.89
C ALA A 158 3.36 -1.11 3.56
N VAL A 159 3.85 -2.25 3.10
CA VAL A 159 4.58 -2.39 1.83
C VAL A 159 3.88 -3.45 0.99
N VAL A 160 3.25 -3.06 -0.11
CA VAL A 160 2.60 -3.99 -1.02
C VAL A 160 3.56 -4.47 -2.10
N VAL A 161 3.52 -5.78 -2.33
CA VAL A 161 4.30 -6.45 -3.38
C VAL A 161 3.40 -7.33 -4.25
N HIS A 162 3.86 -7.57 -5.47
CA HIS A 162 3.40 -8.65 -6.33
C HIS A 162 4.64 -9.24 -7.00
N LEU A 163 5.16 -10.32 -6.42
CA LEU A 163 6.41 -10.93 -6.88
C LEU A 163 6.19 -11.71 -8.18
N LYS A 164 7.29 -12.14 -8.78
CA LYS A 164 7.25 -12.80 -10.08
C LYS A 164 6.43 -14.10 -10.08
N ALA A 165 5.36 -14.14 -10.87
CA ALA A 165 4.55 -15.33 -11.11
C ALA A 165 5.29 -16.39 -11.94
N GLY A 166 4.92 -17.67 -11.78
CA GLY A 166 5.41 -18.79 -12.58
C GLY A 166 6.22 -19.80 -11.79
N ARG A 167 6.37 -21.01 -12.38
CA ARG A 167 6.95 -22.20 -11.72
C ARG A 167 8.27 -22.66 -12.34
N LYS A 168 8.81 -21.93 -13.34
CA LYS A 168 10.09 -22.25 -13.96
C LYS A 168 11.25 -21.83 -13.08
N ASP A 169 12.40 -22.47 -13.18
CA ASP A 169 13.59 -22.13 -12.42
C ASP A 169 13.96 -20.63 -12.53
N ARG A 170 13.83 -20.05 -13.72
CA ARG A 170 14.05 -18.62 -13.94
C ARG A 170 13.06 -17.72 -13.18
N ASP A 171 11.82 -18.19 -12.94
CA ASP A 171 10.81 -17.44 -12.20
C ASP A 171 11.12 -17.51 -10.70
N LEU A 172 11.59 -18.66 -10.22
CA LEU A 172 12.08 -18.83 -8.86
C LEU A 172 13.33 -17.97 -8.60
N GLN A 173 14.30 -17.93 -9.54
CA GLN A 173 15.47 -17.07 -9.44
C GLN A 173 15.09 -15.59 -9.30
N LYS A 174 14.08 -15.13 -10.07
CA LYS A 174 13.56 -13.76 -9.97
C LYS A 174 12.96 -13.49 -8.58
N ARG A 175 12.09 -14.37 -8.08
CA ARG A 175 11.51 -14.22 -6.74
C ARG A 175 12.57 -14.19 -5.65
N ARG A 176 13.61 -15.03 -5.74
CA ARG A 176 14.75 -15.00 -4.81
C ARG A 176 15.48 -13.66 -4.81
N ALA A 177 15.74 -13.11 -6.00
CA ALA A 177 16.41 -11.82 -6.14
C ALA A 177 15.51 -10.69 -5.59
N GLU A 178 14.22 -10.70 -5.88
CA GLU A 178 13.23 -9.77 -5.36
C GLU A 178 13.15 -9.84 -3.82
N ALA A 179 13.01 -11.04 -3.25
CA ALA A 179 12.96 -11.27 -1.81
C ALA A 179 14.26 -10.82 -1.10
N GLY A 180 15.41 -11.12 -1.68
CA GLY A 180 16.70 -10.68 -1.15
C GLY A 180 16.83 -9.16 -1.07
N LYS A 181 16.37 -8.45 -2.12
CA LYS A 181 16.39 -6.98 -2.16
C LYS A 181 15.39 -6.35 -1.18
N LEU A 182 14.19 -6.91 -1.07
CA LEU A 182 13.20 -6.49 -0.07
C LEU A 182 13.73 -6.63 1.35
N ARG A 183 14.32 -7.78 1.69
CA ARG A 183 14.94 -8.01 2.99
C ARG A 183 16.06 -6.99 3.28
N GLU A 184 16.93 -6.74 2.31
CA GLU A 184 18.01 -5.76 2.44
C GLU A 184 17.45 -4.36 2.75
N TRP A 185 16.45 -3.93 2.01
CA TRP A 185 15.82 -2.63 2.17
C TRP A 185 15.11 -2.50 3.51
N ILE A 186 14.25 -3.46 3.89
CA ILE A 186 13.55 -3.46 5.19
C ILE A 186 14.56 -3.49 6.34
N GLY A 187 15.57 -4.34 6.26
CA GLY A 187 16.62 -4.37 7.27
C GLY A 187 17.42 -3.06 7.36
N ALA A 188 17.56 -2.33 6.25
CA ALA A 188 18.17 -1.01 6.27
C ALA A 188 17.26 0.03 6.92
N LEU A 189 15.93 -0.01 6.69
CA LEU A 189 14.97 0.83 7.38
C LEU A 189 15.03 0.60 8.91
N GLN A 190 14.91 -0.63 9.35
CA GLN A 190 14.91 -1.00 10.77
C GLN A 190 16.20 -0.63 11.53
N ARG A 191 17.30 -0.39 10.82
CA ARG A 191 18.54 0.12 11.41
C ARG A 191 18.67 1.62 11.47
N ARG A 192 17.75 2.36 10.83
CA ARG A 192 17.78 3.83 10.85
C ARG A 192 17.23 4.32 12.19
N ARG A 193 18.01 5.19 12.83
CA ARG A 193 17.55 5.83 14.06
C ARG A 193 16.34 6.72 13.80
N GLY A 194 15.28 6.53 14.57
CA GLY A 194 14.03 7.31 14.46
C GLY A 194 13.13 6.89 13.30
N GLU A 195 13.43 5.80 12.59
CA GLU A 195 12.49 5.18 11.67
C GLU A 195 11.48 4.35 12.45
N ASP A 196 10.23 4.37 12.02
CA ASP A 196 9.17 3.54 12.58
C ASP A 196 9.49 2.05 12.36
N PRO A 197 9.52 1.23 13.43
CA PRO A 197 9.80 -0.20 13.33
C PRO A 197 8.59 -1.01 12.86
N ASP A 198 7.39 -0.44 12.88
CA ASP A 198 6.13 -1.11 12.58
C ASP A 198 5.95 -1.26 11.07
N ILE A 199 6.54 -2.31 10.54
CA ILE A 199 6.56 -2.61 9.11
C ILE A 199 5.80 -3.91 8.85
N VAL A 200 4.87 -3.88 7.88
CA VAL A 200 4.25 -5.08 7.30
C VAL A 200 4.48 -5.12 5.80
N LEU A 201 4.99 -6.25 5.32
CA LEU A 201 5.11 -6.59 3.90
C LEU A 201 3.97 -7.55 3.56
N LEU A 202 3.13 -7.18 2.58
CA LEU A 202 1.95 -7.96 2.24
C LEU A 202 1.68 -7.94 0.74
N GLY A 203 1.02 -8.98 0.22
CA GLY A 203 0.71 -9.06 -1.20
C GLY A 203 0.65 -10.47 -1.74
N ASP A 204 0.69 -10.56 -3.05
CA ASP A 204 0.86 -11.81 -3.81
C ASP A 204 2.36 -12.11 -3.96
N PHE A 205 2.84 -13.05 -3.17
CA PHE A 205 4.24 -13.47 -3.19
C PHE A 205 4.53 -14.49 -4.29
N ASN A 206 3.49 -15.06 -4.91
CA ASN A 206 3.63 -16.14 -5.89
C ASN A 206 4.52 -17.30 -5.40
N SER A 207 4.57 -17.48 -4.10
CA SER A 207 5.42 -18.42 -3.37
C SER A 207 4.69 -18.90 -2.13
N THR A 208 4.88 -20.16 -1.75
CA THR A 208 4.26 -20.76 -0.58
C THR A 208 5.21 -20.73 0.61
N TYR A 209 4.66 -20.75 1.82
CA TYR A 209 5.47 -20.78 3.03
C TYR A 209 6.47 -21.93 3.02
N GLY A 210 7.72 -21.59 3.29
CA GLY A 210 8.84 -22.54 3.26
C GLY A 210 9.57 -22.65 1.94
N ASP A 211 9.11 -21.99 0.89
CA ASP A 211 9.87 -21.82 -0.35
C ASP A 211 11.09 -20.91 -0.12
N ASP A 212 12.11 -21.04 -0.97
CA ASP A 212 13.35 -20.28 -0.82
C ASP A 212 13.16 -18.74 -0.77
N PRO A 213 12.29 -18.10 -1.59
CA PRO A 213 12.07 -16.66 -1.50
C PRO A 213 11.57 -16.22 -0.12
N GLU A 214 10.69 -17.00 0.50
CA GLU A 214 10.14 -16.70 1.81
C GLU A 214 11.15 -16.90 2.93
N ARG A 215 11.92 -17.99 2.87
CA ARG A 215 13.04 -18.22 3.81
C ARG A 215 14.08 -17.10 3.71
N LEU A 216 14.31 -16.55 2.52
CA LEU A 216 15.19 -15.40 2.35
C LEU A 216 14.67 -14.14 3.02
N LEU A 217 13.35 -13.89 2.99
CA LEU A 217 12.75 -12.73 3.67
C LEU A 217 12.88 -12.83 5.20
N GLU A 218 12.71 -14.02 5.77
CA GLU A 218 12.87 -14.23 7.21
C GLU A 218 14.33 -14.30 7.67
N GLN A 219 15.28 -14.51 6.75
CA GLN A 219 16.69 -14.66 7.10
C GLN A 219 17.23 -13.41 7.81
N GLY A 220 17.82 -13.61 8.98
CA GLY A 220 18.30 -12.53 9.85
C GLY A 220 17.22 -11.96 10.77
N GLY A 221 15.99 -12.46 10.69
CA GLY A 221 14.89 -12.15 11.61
C GLY A 221 14.38 -10.72 11.51
N ALA A 222 14.57 -10.05 10.37
CA ALA A 222 14.01 -8.71 10.14
C ALA A 222 12.49 -8.77 9.93
N LEU A 223 12.01 -9.86 9.35
CA LEU A 223 10.60 -10.15 9.10
C LEU A 223 10.24 -11.54 9.65
N GLN A 224 8.98 -11.74 9.94
CA GLN A 224 8.37 -13.01 10.29
C GLN A 224 7.03 -13.13 9.58
N TYR A 225 6.77 -14.26 8.92
CA TYR A 225 5.46 -14.51 8.31
C TYR A 225 4.38 -14.71 9.36
N LEU A 226 3.18 -14.23 9.06
CA LEU A 226 1.98 -14.61 9.78
C LEU A 226 1.54 -16.00 9.31
N GLU A 227 1.27 -16.88 10.26
CA GLU A 227 0.72 -18.19 9.94
C GLU A 227 -0.73 -18.05 9.46
N HIS A 228 -1.11 -18.81 8.44
CA HIS A 228 -2.50 -18.93 8.05
C HIS A 228 -3.29 -19.65 9.14
N GLU A 229 -4.43 -19.08 9.57
CA GLU A 229 -5.30 -19.64 10.62
C GLU A 229 -5.79 -21.05 10.28
N GLU A 230 -6.06 -21.29 9.00
CA GLU A 230 -6.40 -22.60 8.46
C GLU A 230 -5.60 -22.79 7.15
N ALA A 231 -5.32 -24.05 6.80
CA ALA A 231 -4.75 -24.38 5.48
C ALA A 231 -5.81 -24.16 4.39
N ARG A 232 -6.07 -22.91 4.05
CA ARG A 232 -6.99 -22.50 2.99
C ARG A 232 -6.22 -21.95 1.79
N PRO A 233 -6.70 -22.21 0.57
CA PRO A 233 -6.12 -21.58 -0.60
C PRO A 233 -6.30 -20.06 -0.57
N THR A 234 -5.39 -19.35 -1.20
CA THR A 234 -5.54 -17.92 -1.47
C THR A 234 -5.78 -17.66 -2.96
N ILE A 235 -5.73 -18.70 -3.77
CA ILE A 235 -6.01 -18.68 -5.21
C ILE A 235 -6.89 -19.86 -5.61
N LEU A 236 -7.62 -19.70 -6.70
CA LEU A 236 -8.58 -20.69 -7.20
C LEU A 236 -7.94 -22.01 -7.63
N TRP A 237 -6.71 -21.94 -8.18
CA TRP A 237 -6.11 -22.98 -8.99
C TRP A 237 -5.33 -24.03 -8.21
N PHE A 238 -4.95 -23.75 -6.98
CA PHE A 238 -4.23 -24.69 -6.11
C PHE A 238 -4.45 -24.35 -4.64
N ASP A 239 -4.16 -25.31 -3.77
CA ASP A 239 -4.51 -25.21 -2.35
C ASP A 239 -3.44 -24.48 -1.51
N ASP A 240 -2.21 -24.37 -2.00
CA ASP A 240 -1.14 -23.70 -1.27
C ASP A 240 -1.36 -22.16 -1.27
N PRO A 241 -1.29 -21.51 -0.12
CA PRO A 241 -1.45 -20.05 -0.04
C PRO A 241 -0.22 -19.34 -0.61
N ILE A 242 -0.46 -18.38 -1.52
CA ILE A 242 0.57 -17.55 -2.14
C ILE A 242 0.42 -16.06 -1.84
N ASP A 243 -0.72 -15.66 -1.26
CA ASP A 243 -0.94 -14.32 -0.73
C ASP A 243 -0.57 -14.34 0.75
N GLN A 244 0.42 -13.53 1.15
CA GLN A 244 1.09 -13.63 2.43
C GLN A 244 1.20 -12.25 3.11
N MET A 245 1.49 -12.28 4.42
CA MET A 245 1.93 -11.12 5.20
C MET A 245 3.15 -11.50 6.02
N ALA A 246 4.18 -10.64 5.97
CA ALA A 246 5.37 -10.77 6.80
C ALA A 246 5.57 -9.49 7.62
N VAL A 247 5.80 -9.63 8.91
CA VAL A 247 5.75 -8.55 9.90
C VAL A 247 7.13 -8.24 10.40
N GLY A 248 7.44 -6.96 10.49
CA GLY A 248 8.67 -6.46 11.10
C GLY A 248 8.78 -6.83 12.58
N ARG A 249 10.01 -6.91 13.06
CA ARG A 249 10.26 -7.32 14.47
C ARG A 249 9.67 -6.34 15.48
N GLY A 250 9.57 -5.05 15.13
CA GLY A 250 9.01 -4.01 15.99
C GLY A 250 7.48 -4.02 16.08
N PHE A 251 6.78 -4.57 15.08
CA PHE A 251 5.33 -4.47 14.97
C PHE A 251 4.60 -5.49 15.85
N ASP A 252 4.59 -5.24 17.15
CA ASP A 252 4.01 -6.15 18.16
C ASP A 252 2.48 -6.25 18.06
N GLU A 253 1.79 -5.21 17.59
CA GLU A 253 0.35 -5.17 17.39
C GLU A 253 -0.16 -6.17 16.35
N LEU A 254 0.68 -6.55 15.42
CA LEU A 254 0.35 -7.51 14.36
C LEU A 254 1.05 -8.86 14.57
N ARG A 255 2.22 -8.88 15.21
CA ARG A 255 2.99 -10.10 15.45
C ARG A 255 2.19 -11.10 16.29
N GLY A 256 2.14 -12.34 15.83
CA GLY A 256 1.35 -13.41 16.46
C GLY A 256 -0.14 -13.37 16.13
N SER A 257 -0.58 -12.46 15.26
CA SER A 257 -1.89 -12.56 14.62
C SER A 257 -1.87 -13.66 13.56
N ALA A 258 -3.01 -14.30 13.34
CA ALA A 258 -3.17 -15.24 12.23
C ALA A 258 -3.58 -14.50 10.95
N LEU A 259 -3.21 -15.05 9.80
CA LEU A 259 -3.66 -14.61 8.48
C LEU A 259 -4.87 -15.44 8.07
N THR A 260 -6.01 -14.80 7.90
CA THR A 260 -7.27 -15.45 7.53
C THR A 260 -7.50 -15.33 6.02
N SER A 261 -7.55 -16.45 5.30
CA SER A 261 -8.01 -16.49 3.91
C SER A 261 -9.52 -16.60 3.84
N HIS A 262 -10.16 -15.70 3.06
CA HIS A 262 -11.60 -15.69 2.81
C HIS A 262 -12.02 -16.58 1.64
N ALA A 263 -11.34 -17.71 1.48
CA ALA A 263 -11.62 -18.66 0.42
C ALA A 263 -13.02 -19.29 0.55
N VAL A 264 -13.76 -19.28 -0.55
CA VAL A 264 -15.02 -20.01 -0.64
C VAL A 264 -14.75 -21.50 -0.84
N ARG A 265 -15.65 -22.35 -0.35
CA ARG A 265 -15.51 -23.80 -0.43
C ARG A 265 -16.25 -24.35 -1.65
N GLY A 266 -15.66 -25.36 -2.28
CA GLY A 266 -16.22 -26.05 -3.43
C GLY A 266 -15.89 -25.40 -4.77
N GLU A 267 -15.63 -26.22 -5.78
CA GLU A 267 -15.18 -25.79 -7.10
C GLU A 267 -16.16 -24.83 -7.79
N GLN A 268 -17.44 -25.14 -7.74
CA GLN A 268 -18.47 -24.28 -8.36
C GLN A 268 -18.55 -22.90 -7.72
N GLU A 269 -18.43 -22.80 -6.38
CA GLU A 269 -18.44 -21.52 -5.67
C GLU A 269 -17.16 -20.73 -5.96
N ARG A 270 -16.01 -21.38 -6.06
CA ARG A 270 -14.75 -20.76 -6.47
C ARG A 270 -14.89 -20.16 -7.88
N LEU A 271 -15.45 -20.88 -8.83
CA LEU A 271 -15.68 -20.39 -10.19
C LEU A 271 -16.69 -19.24 -10.25
N ARG A 272 -17.75 -19.27 -9.41
CA ARG A 272 -18.68 -18.14 -9.26
C ARG A 272 -18.00 -16.91 -8.68
N PHE A 273 -17.20 -17.09 -7.64
CA PHE A 273 -16.42 -16.03 -7.02
C PHE A 273 -15.54 -15.32 -8.06
N ARG A 274 -14.80 -16.07 -8.88
CA ARG A 274 -13.95 -15.50 -9.93
C ARG A 274 -14.73 -14.66 -10.94
N LYS A 275 -15.92 -15.04 -11.33
CA LYS A 275 -16.70 -14.30 -12.33
C LYS A 275 -16.88 -12.84 -11.95
N THR A 276 -17.22 -12.59 -10.70
CA THR A 276 -17.47 -11.25 -10.17
C THR A 276 -16.21 -10.62 -9.58
N TYR A 277 -15.45 -11.38 -8.81
CA TYR A 277 -14.38 -10.86 -7.96
C TYR A 277 -12.99 -11.07 -8.57
N SER A 278 -12.36 -12.20 -8.28
CA SER A 278 -10.98 -12.51 -8.65
C SER A 278 -10.74 -14.03 -8.61
N ASP A 279 -9.67 -14.48 -9.25
CA ASP A 279 -9.13 -15.82 -9.04
C ASP A 279 -8.33 -15.97 -7.73
N HIS A 280 -8.06 -14.85 -7.05
CA HIS A 280 -7.53 -14.84 -5.69
C HIS A 280 -8.60 -14.52 -4.65
N PHE A 281 -8.45 -15.07 -3.45
CA PHE A 281 -9.25 -14.76 -2.28
C PHE A 281 -8.52 -13.75 -1.41
N PRO A 282 -9.23 -12.75 -0.83
CA PRO A 282 -8.57 -11.81 0.07
C PRO A 282 -8.08 -12.49 1.33
N CYS A 283 -6.98 -11.99 1.86
CA CYS A 283 -6.43 -12.39 3.15
C CYS A 283 -6.42 -11.20 4.10
N THR A 284 -6.80 -11.43 5.37
CA THR A 284 -6.85 -10.37 6.39
C THR A 284 -6.14 -10.79 7.67
N ALA A 285 -5.61 -9.80 8.40
CA ALA A 285 -5.05 -9.97 9.73
C ALA A 285 -5.51 -8.83 10.65
N THR A 286 -5.54 -9.08 11.96
CA THR A 286 -6.02 -8.13 12.95
C THR A 286 -4.87 -7.53 13.74
N LEU A 287 -4.73 -6.20 13.68
CA LEU A 287 -3.88 -5.42 14.57
C LEU A 287 -4.59 -5.18 15.90
N ARG A 288 -3.83 -5.26 17.01
CA ARG A 288 -4.32 -4.97 18.37
C ARG A 288 -3.67 -3.71 18.90
N LEU A 289 -4.22 -2.57 18.54
CA LEU A 289 -3.69 -1.25 18.82
C LEU A 289 -4.04 -0.81 20.25
N ARG A 290 -3.05 -0.35 21.00
CA ARG A 290 -3.22 0.24 22.34
C ARG A 290 -2.90 1.74 22.38
N GLY A 291 -2.19 2.24 21.43
CA GLY A 291 -1.65 3.58 21.26
C GLY A 291 -0.43 3.49 20.36
N ASP A 292 0.21 4.61 20.15
CA ASP A 292 1.54 4.64 19.55
C ASP A 292 2.54 4.25 20.65
N ASP A 293 3.36 3.24 20.43
CA ASP A 293 4.35 2.75 21.40
C ASP A 293 5.77 3.21 21.07
N ASP A 294 5.92 3.94 19.95
CA ASP A 294 7.16 4.54 19.51
C ASP A 294 7.28 6.02 19.86
N GLU A 295 8.50 6.49 20.11
CA GLU A 295 8.77 7.91 20.23
C GLU A 295 8.74 8.55 18.83
N ALA A 296 7.68 9.32 18.50
CA ALA A 296 7.58 10.22 17.34
C ALA A 296 8.40 9.77 16.14
N ALA A 297 8.13 8.57 15.66
CA ALA A 297 8.84 7.96 14.58
C ALA A 297 8.71 8.79 13.30
N THR A 298 9.75 8.76 12.49
CA THR A 298 9.75 9.38 11.17
C THR A 298 9.75 8.30 10.10
N PHE A 299 8.91 8.49 9.07
CA PHE A 299 8.95 7.61 7.90
C PHE A 299 9.98 8.13 6.90
N SER A 300 11.07 7.40 6.72
CA SER A 300 12.10 7.74 5.74
C SER A 300 11.56 7.58 4.33
N LYS A 301 11.78 8.61 3.51
CA LYS A 301 11.47 8.58 2.07
C LYS A 301 12.59 7.87 1.31
N GLY A 302 12.25 7.14 0.27
CA GLY A 302 13.23 6.62 -0.69
C GLY A 302 13.92 7.77 -1.44
N PRO A 303 15.19 7.62 -1.86
CA PRO A 303 15.95 8.66 -2.53
C PRO A 303 15.34 9.10 -3.88
N ARG A 304 14.54 8.26 -4.54
CA ARG A 304 13.75 8.55 -5.74
C ARG A 304 12.30 8.12 -5.56
N SER A 305 11.71 8.52 -4.43
CA SER A 305 10.31 8.26 -4.19
C SER A 305 9.44 9.11 -5.12
N GLN A 306 8.41 8.49 -5.65
CA GLN A 306 7.32 9.22 -6.29
C GLN A 306 6.15 9.21 -5.32
N TRP A 307 5.78 10.40 -4.82
CA TRP A 307 4.55 10.55 -4.07
C TRP A 307 3.37 10.12 -4.95
N LEU A 308 2.59 9.16 -4.48
CA LEU A 308 1.40 8.71 -5.19
C LEU A 308 0.21 9.57 -4.77
N PRO A 309 -0.52 10.15 -5.73
CA PRO A 309 -1.71 10.93 -5.41
C PRO A 309 -2.77 10.02 -4.78
N VAL A 310 -3.35 10.51 -3.70
CA VAL A 310 -4.55 9.90 -3.12
C VAL A 310 -5.73 10.35 -3.96
N THR A 311 -6.49 9.40 -4.52
CA THR A 311 -7.70 9.73 -5.25
C THR A 311 -8.79 10.13 -4.27
N THR A 312 -9.18 11.39 -4.30
CA THR A 312 -10.33 11.89 -3.53
C THR A 312 -11.60 11.76 -4.35
N ARG A 313 -12.68 11.31 -3.71
CA ARG A 313 -14.00 11.20 -4.34
C ARG A 313 -14.43 12.59 -4.84
N GLY A 314 -14.57 12.73 -6.15
CA GLY A 314 -14.96 13.98 -6.80
C GLY A 314 -13.98 14.50 -7.83
N GLU A 315 -12.73 14.01 -7.83
CA GLU A 315 -11.76 14.41 -8.87
C GLU A 315 -11.94 13.65 -10.19
N SER A 316 -12.57 12.48 -10.19
CA SER A 316 -12.96 11.79 -11.44
C SER A 316 -14.24 12.37 -12.09
N GLN A 317 -15.03 13.17 -11.37
CA GLN A 317 -16.16 13.96 -11.90
C GLN A 317 -15.96 15.47 -11.75
N ALA A 318 -15.01 15.91 -10.95
CA ALA A 318 -14.57 17.29 -11.01
C ALA A 318 -13.80 17.45 -12.34
N LYS A 319 -14.40 18.21 -13.27
CA LYS A 319 -13.59 18.97 -14.21
C LYS A 319 -12.23 19.23 -13.58
N ALA A 320 -11.17 18.87 -14.32
CA ALA A 320 -9.78 19.18 -13.99
C ALA A 320 -9.69 20.32 -12.99
N ALA A 321 -8.95 20.09 -11.90
CA ALA A 321 -8.86 20.90 -10.68
C ALA A 321 -9.41 22.32 -10.87
N ARG A 322 -10.18 22.85 -9.92
CA ARG A 322 -10.62 24.25 -9.97
C ARG A 322 -9.41 25.12 -10.27
N TRP A 323 -9.14 25.30 -11.54
CA TRP A 323 -8.22 26.31 -12.01
C TRP A 323 -8.80 27.69 -11.69
N PRO A 324 -7.99 28.58 -11.17
CA PRO A 324 -6.56 28.44 -10.87
C PRO A 324 -6.25 28.08 -9.42
N LEU A 325 -5.22 27.26 -9.19
CA LEU A 325 -4.64 27.08 -7.85
C LEU A 325 -4.11 28.45 -7.37
N PRO A 326 -4.33 28.80 -6.09
CA PRO A 326 -3.88 30.09 -5.57
C PRO A 326 -2.35 30.16 -5.54
N VAL A 327 -1.81 31.35 -5.74
CA VAL A 327 -0.39 31.63 -5.47
C VAL A 327 -0.13 31.33 -3.99
N GLY A 328 0.96 30.63 -3.69
CA GLY A 328 1.28 30.14 -2.35
C GLY A 328 0.84 28.70 -2.09
N ALA A 329 0.10 28.05 -2.99
CA ALA A 329 -0.22 26.64 -2.87
C ALA A 329 1.05 25.78 -2.97
N GLU A 330 1.21 24.83 -2.05
CA GLU A 330 2.22 23.77 -2.21
C GLU A 330 1.76 22.82 -3.30
N VAL A 331 2.57 22.63 -4.32
CA VAL A 331 2.22 21.84 -5.49
C VAL A 331 3.32 20.89 -5.88
N VAL A 332 2.91 19.84 -6.56
CA VAL A 332 3.79 18.90 -7.23
C VAL A 332 3.54 19.00 -8.73
N VAL A 333 4.58 19.34 -9.49
CA VAL A 333 4.55 19.45 -10.95
C VAL A 333 5.32 18.28 -11.54
N THR A 334 4.66 17.52 -12.41
CA THR A 334 5.28 16.45 -13.19
C THR A 334 5.43 16.93 -14.65
N LEU A 335 6.65 16.84 -15.17
CA LEU A 335 6.94 17.23 -16.55
C LEU A 335 6.98 16.02 -17.47
N ARG A 336 6.51 16.20 -18.70
CA ARG A 336 6.72 15.25 -19.80
C ARG A 336 8.18 15.32 -20.23
N GLY A 337 8.90 14.22 -20.24
CA GLY A 337 10.27 14.22 -20.76
C GLY A 337 10.98 12.89 -20.59
N GLY A 338 11.66 12.45 -21.66
CA GLY A 338 12.54 11.30 -21.69
C GLY A 338 11.92 9.96 -21.29
N GLU A 339 12.78 9.03 -20.91
CA GLU A 339 12.35 7.70 -20.41
C GLU A 339 11.67 7.75 -19.03
N GLN A 340 11.79 8.87 -18.30
CA GLN A 340 11.14 9.07 -16.99
C GLN A 340 10.64 10.52 -16.86
N PRO A 341 9.41 10.73 -16.31
CA PRO A 341 8.90 12.06 -16.03
C PRO A 341 9.70 12.73 -14.91
N LEU A 342 10.07 13.98 -15.09
CA LEU A 342 10.71 14.80 -14.08
C LEU A 342 9.66 15.42 -13.16
N ARG A 343 9.91 15.41 -11.86
CA ARG A 343 9.00 15.91 -10.85
C ARG A 343 9.66 16.98 -9.99
N TYR A 344 8.89 18.04 -9.72
CA TYR A 344 9.28 19.16 -8.88
C TYR A 344 8.23 19.41 -7.81
N GLU A 345 8.65 19.55 -6.57
CA GLU A 345 7.81 19.94 -5.44
C GLU A 345 8.19 21.35 -5.00
N GLY A 346 7.20 22.21 -4.81
CA GLY A 346 7.46 23.59 -4.42
C GLY A 346 6.18 24.39 -4.21
N VAL A 347 6.37 25.68 -3.92
CA VAL A 347 5.27 26.63 -3.74
C VAL A 347 5.00 27.34 -5.05
N LEU A 348 3.75 27.41 -5.45
CA LEU A 348 3.34 28.12 -6.67
C LEU A 348 3.58 29.62 -6.49
N SER A 349 4.53 30.18 -7.27
CA SER A 349 4.95 31.58 -7.15
C SER A 349 4.16 32.52 -8.03
N LYS A 350 3.43 32.02 -9.02
CA LYS A 350 2.58 32.78 -9.96
C LYS A 350 1.30 32.03 -10.24
N PRO A 351 0.21 32.74 -10.63
CA PRO A 351 -1.02 32.09 -11.06
C PRO A 351 -0.72 31.12 -12.22
N LEU A 352 -1.39 29.99 -12.23
CA LEU A 352 -1.25 29.01 -13.31
C LEU A 352 -1.90 29.56 -14.60
N PRO A 353 -1.23 29.42 -15.75
CA PRO A 353 -1.79 29.80 -17.04
C PRO A 353 -2.90 28.83 -17.48
N GLU A 354 -3.93 29.31 -18.18
CA GLU A 354 -5.08 28.48 -18.61
C GLU A 354 -4.68 27.42 -19.66
N GLU A 355 -3.89 27.76 -20.67
CA GLU A 355 -3.49 26.81 -21.73
C GLU A 355 -2.04 26.94 -22.19
N ARG A 356 -1.49 28.15 -22.20
CA ARG A 356 -0.12 28.45 -22.60
C ARG A 356 0.53 29.39 -21.62
N GLY A 357 1.79 29.15 -21.30
CA GLY A 357 2.55 29.99 -20.38
C GLY A 357 3.54 29.18 -19.56
N TRP A 358 3.93 29.73 -18.43
CA TRP A 358 4.96 29.16 -17.57
C TRP A 358 4.38 28.87 -16.18
N VAL A 359 4.57 27.63 -15.70
CA VAL A 359 4.38 27.29 -14.28
C VAL A 359 5.63 27.70 -13.53
N VAL A 360 5.50 28.53 -12.53
CA VAL A 360 6.65 29.03 -11.74
C VAL A 360 6.51 28.54 -10.31
N LEU A 361 7.50 27.77 -9.86
CA LEU A 361 7.59 27.24 -8.51
C LEU A 361 8.77 27.85 -7.77
N ASP A 362 8.60 28.10 -6.48
CA ASP A 362 9.70 28.27 -5.54
C ASP A 362 9.99 26.90 -4.91
N VAL A 363 11.22 26.42 -5.07
CA VAL A 363 11.71 25.17 -4.50
C VAL A 363 12.91 25.53 -3.62
N GLN A 364 12.72 25.53 -2.32
CA GLN A 364 13.76 25.86 -1.34
C GLN A 364 14.45 27.21 -1.59
N GLY A 365 13.66 28.26 -1.90
CA GLY A 365 14.17 29.61 -2.16
C GLY A 365 14.77 29.81 -3.56
N ARG A 366 14.58 28.87 -4.50
CA ARG A 366 14.97 28.99 -5.90
C ARG A 366 13.75 28.91 -6.81
N SER A 367 13.61 29.85 -7.73
CA SER A 367 12.52 29.85 -8.69
C SER A 367 12.82 28.94 -9.89
N PHE A 368 11.91 28.07 -10.20
CA PHE A 368 11.92 27.20 -11.38
C PHE A 368 10.71 27.53 -12.27
N ALA A 369 10.91 27.62 -13.55
CA ALA A 369 9.87 27.90 -14.51
C ALA A 369 9.80 26.78 -15.57
N PHE A 370 8.59 26.25 -15.78
CA PHE A 370 8.33 25.18 -16.75
C PHE A 370 7.26 25.63 -17.74
N PRO A 371 7.46 25.43 -19.05
CA PRO A 371 6.41 25.71 -20.01
C PRO A 371 5.24 24.76 -19.78
N MET A 372 4.01 25.28 -19.77
CA MET A 372 2.80 24.49 -19.50
C MET A 372 2.64 23.30 -20.44
N VAL A 373 3.11 23.42 -21.68
CA VAL A 373 3.13 22.32 -22.66
C VAL A 373 3.99 21.12 -22.24
N SER A 374 4.95 21.34 -21.36
CA SER A 374 5.82 20.29 -20.80
C SER A 374 5.24 19.67 -19.53
N VAL A 375 4.17 20.22 -19.00
CA VAL A 375 3.57 19.74 -17.77
C VAL A 375 2.65 18.56 -18.07
N GLN A 376 2.85 17.46 -17.37
CA GLN A 376 2.00 16.28 -17.45
C GLN A 376 0.87 16.36 -16.42
N SER A 377 1.19 16.83 -15.21
CA SER A 377 0.22 16.99 -14.13
C SER A 377 0.69 18.03 -13.11
N ILE A 378 -0.27 18.64 -12.42
CA ILE A 378 -0.02 19.50 -11.25
C ILE A 378 -1.01 19.09 -10.17
N PHE A 379 -0.51 18.85 -8.97
CA PHE A 379 -1.32 18.51 -7.81
C PHE A 379 -1.05 19.49 -6.68
N GLU A 380 -2.10 19.92 -6.01
CA GLU A 380 -1.99 20.66 -4.75
C GLU A 380 -1.66 19.70 -3.61
N ARG A 381 -0.65 20.03 -2.84
CA ARG A 381 -0.30 19.31 -1.61
C ARG A 381 -1.15 19.89 -0.48
N ARG A 382 -2.10 19.13 0.01
CA ARG A 382 -2.93 19.49 1.17
C ARG A 382 -2.43 18.82 2.42
#